data_610874abebc721e084757d6d750904ea
#
_entry.id   610874abebc721e084757d6d750904ea
#
_cell.length_a   1.000
_cell.length_b   1.000
_cell.length_c   1.000
_cell.angle_alpha   90.00
_cell.angle_beta   90.00
_cell.angle_gamma   90.00
#
_symmetry.space_group_name_H-M   'P 1'
#
loop_
_entity.id
_entity.type
_entity.pdbx_description
1 polymer ?
#
loop_
_entity_poly.entity_id
_entity_poly.type
_entity_poly.pdbx_seq_one_letter_code
_entity_poly.pdbx_strand_id
1 'polypeptide(L)'
;MKGFTCFRLERGLLCGKMQLKLYSLAAKEKLDFHPVDPERVTMYVCGPTVYGPAHIGNARPAVVFDVLARLLRYLYPKIIYARNITDVDDKINARATDAGVDISVISELFKAKYHEDMSV
;
A
#
# COMPACT_ATOMS: atom_id res chain seq x y z
N MET A 1 -44.00 -0.16 2.41
CA MET A 1 -42.66 -0.07 2.98
C MET A 1 -42.12 -1.50 3.11
N LYS A 2 -41.29 -1.95 2.17
CA LYS A 2 -40.70 -3.30 2.23
C LYS A 2 -39.32 -3.20 2.84
N GLY A 3 -39.14 -3.88 3.99
CA GLY A 3 -37.91 -3.84 4.77
C GLY A 3 -36.72 -4.42 3.98
N PHE A 4 -35.63 -3.67 3.97
CA PHE A 4 -34.33 -4.15 3.53
C PHE A 4 -33.83 -5.17 4.56
N THR A 5 -33.96 -6.45 4.27
CA THR A 5 -33.34 -7.51 5.04
C THR A 5 -31.84 -7.46 4.75
N CYS A 6 -31.07 -7.03 5.74
CA CYS A 6 -29.60 -7.10 5.70
C CYS A 6 -29.20 -8.56 5.61
N PHE A 7 -28.81 -9.03 4.43
CA PHE A 7 -28.23 -10.35 4.25
C PHE A 7 -26.85 -10.38 4.89
N ARG A 8 -26.78 -11.00 6.06
CA ARG A 8 -25.51 -11.41 6.68
C ARG A 8 -24.94 -12.52 5.79
N LEU A 9 -24.05 -12.14 4.86
CA LEU A 9 -23.30 -13.08 4.03
C LEU A 9 -22.36 -13.89 4.95
N GLU A 10 -22.76 -15.09 5.26
CA GLU A 10 -21.85 -16.09 5.82
C GLU A 10 -20.68 -16.28 4.84
N ARG A 11 -19.46 -16.25 5.36
CA ARG A 11 -18.22 -16.46 4.59
C ARG A 11 -18.18 -17.89 4.05
N GLY A 12 -18.94 -18.19 3.01
CA GLY A 12 -19.01 -19.56 2.50
C GLY A 12 -19.80 -19.79 1.22
N LEU A 13 -20.58 -18.84 0.76
CA LEU A 13 -21.47 -19.08 -0.40
C LEU A 13 -21.48 -17.93 -1.42
N LEU A 14 -20.35 -17.66 -2.04
CA LEU A 14 -20.35 -17.15 -3.40
C LEU A 14 -19.56 -18.14 -4.24
N CYS A 15 -20.31 -19.09 -4.77
CA CYS A 15 -19.90 -20.04 -5.79
C CYS A 15 -19.58 -19.30 -7.10
N GLY A 16 -18.35 -19.03 -7.27
CA GLY A 16 -17.66 -18.40 -8.37
C GLY A 16 -16.38 -17.88 -7.78
N LYS A 17 -15.32 -18.70 -7.72
CA LYS A 17 -14.00 -18.23 -7.26
C LYS A 17 -13.68 -16.95 -8.04
N MET A 18 -13.87 -15.79 -7.41
CA MET A 18 -13.35 -14.54 -7.98
C MET A 18 -11.83 -14.69 -8.04
N GLN A 19 -11.35 -14.96 -9.25
CA GLN A 19 -9.93 -15.19 -9.49
C GLN A 19 -9.27 -13.84 -9.70
N LEU A 20 -8.49 -13.43 -8.70
CA LEU A 20 -7.69 -12.21 -8.79
C LEU A 20 -6.56 -12.43 -9.79
N LYS A 21 -6.43 -11.53 -10.77
CA LYS A 21 -5.30 -11.51 -11.70
C LYS A 21 -4.46 -10.27 -11.48
N LEU A 22 -3.16 -10.46 -11.35
CA LEU A 22 -2.19 -9.38 -11.23
C LEU A 22 -1.22 -9.40 -12.42
N TYR A 23 -0.81 -8.21 -12.86
CA TYR A 23 0.19 -8.11 -13.92
C TYR A 23 1.58 -8.44 -13.38
N SER A 24 2.22 -9.42 -14.00
CA SER A 24 3.61 -9.81 -13.70
C SER A 24 4.57 -9.12 -14.67
N LEU A 25 5.51 -8.34 -14.15
CA LEU A 25 6.57 -7.74 -14.96
C LEU A 25 7.51 -8.79 -15.54
N ALA A 26 7.74 -9.89 -14.84
CA ALA A 26 8.62 -10.97 -15.31
C ALA A 26 8.00 -11.73 -16.47
N ALA A 27 6.71 -12.06 -16.37
CA ALA A 27 5.98 -12.76 -17.43
C ALA A 27 5.42 -11.82 -18.50
N LYS A 28 5.35 -10.50 -18.24
CA LYS A 28 4.75 -9.45 -19.09
C LYS A 28 3.27 -9.69 -19.42
N GLU A 29 2.56 -10.38 -18.54
CA GLU A 29 1.14 -10.69 -18.68
C GLU A 29 0.40 -10.69 -17.33
N LYS A 30 -0.93 -10.75 -17.38
CA LYS A 30 -1.77 -10.93 -16.19
C LYS A 30 -1.84 -12.40 -15.83
N LEU A 31 -1.32 -12.74 -14.67
CA LEU A 31 -1.35 -14.08 -14.10
C LEU A 31 -2.39 -14.17 -12.97
N ASP A 32 -2.91 -15.37 -12.78
CA ASP A 32 -3.74 -15.68 -11.63
C ASP A 32 -2.92 -15.55 -10.35
N PHE A 33 -3.49 -14.86 -9.37
CA PHE A 33 -2.82 -14.64 -8.09
C PHE A 33 -2.96 -15.88 -7.20
N HIS A 34 -1.82 -16.48 -6.87
CA HIS A 34 -1.73 -17.60 -5.94
C HIS A 34 -0.80 -17.21 -4.79
N PRO A 35 -1.34 -16.95 -3.57
CA PRO A 35 -0.49 -16.63 -2.43
C PRO A 35 0.32 -17.85 -2.00
N VAL A 36 1.52 -17.61 -1.48
CA VAL A 36 2.38 -18.67 -0.92
C VAL A 36 1.71 -19.35 0.27
N ASP A 37 1.02 -18.55 1.09
CA ASP A 37 0.24 -19.01 2.24
C ASP A 37 -1.16 -18.38 2.15
N PRO A 38 -2.21 -19.14 1.80
CA PRO A 38 -3.56 -18.61 1.69
C PRO A 38 -4.19 -18.24 3.03
N GLU A 39 -3.70 -18.76 4.15
CA GLU A 39 -4.17 -18.36 5.48
C GLU A 39 -3.56 -17.04 5.96
N ARG A 40 -2.43 -16.66 5.37
CA ARG A 40 -1.70 -15.44 5.74
C ARG A 40 -0.99 -14.83 4.54
N VAL A 41 -1.69 -14.05 3.77
CA VAL A 41 -1.10 -13.33 2.62
C VAL A 41 -0.26 -12.17 3.11
N THR A 42 0.98 -12.09 2.63
CA THR A 42 1.89 -10.98 2.92
C THR A 42 2.09 -10.12 1.67
N MET A 43 2.05 -8.80 1.85
CA MET A 43 2.26 -7.83 0.79
C MET A 43 3.27 -6.78 1.24
N TYR A 44 4.31 -6.59 0.45
CA TYR A 44 5.29 -5.52 0.63
C TYR A 44 5.25 -4.55 -0.54
N VAL A 45 5.23 -3.26 -0.25
CA VAL A 45 5.19 -2.20 -1.26
C VAL A 45 6.27 -1.18 -0.96
N CYS A 46 7.01 -0.79 -1.99
CA CYS A 46 7.98 0.30 -1.88
C CYS A 46 7.26 1.62 -1.55
N GLY A 47 7.74 2.28 -0.52
CA GLY A 47 7.23 3.58 -0.08
C GLY A 47 8.00 4.76 -0.67
N PRO A 48 7.67 5.98 -0.24
CA PRO A 48 8.31 7.19 -0.74
C PRO A 48 9.68 7.42 -0.12
N THR A 49 10.51 8.19 -0.83
CA THR A 49 11.68 8.87 -0.27
C THR A 49 11.23 10.21 0.32
N VAL A 50 11.52 10.46 1.60
CA VAL A 50 11.01 11.62 2.34
C VAL A 50 11.97 12.82 2.27
N TYR A 51 12.16 13.36 1.08
CA TYR A 51 12.99 14.55 0.84
C TYR A 51 12.17 15.84 0.67
N GLY A 52 10.85 15.76 0.58
CA GLY A 52 9.95 16.89 0.36
C GLY A 52 8.48 16.53 0.62
N PRO A 53 7.56 17.49 0.49
CA PRO A 53 6.13 17.22 0.60
C PRO A 53 5.67 16.14 -0.36
N ALA A 54 4.68 15.34 0.06
CA ALA A 54 4.07 14.36 -0.83
C ALA A 54 3.37 15.06 -2.01
N HIS A 55 3.44 14.46 -3.17
CA HIS A 55 2.70 14.89 -4.35
C HIS A 55 1.92 13.71 -4.93
N ILE A 56 1.06 13.96 -5.92
CA ILE A 56 0.18 12.93 -6.50
C ILE A 56 0.93 11.67 -6.98
N GLY A 57 2.17 11.81 -7.43
CA GLY A 57 3.02 10.69 -7.84
C GLY A 57 3.40 9.78 -6.67
N ASN A 58 3.55 10.33 -5.45
CA ASN A 58 3.80 9.56 -4.23
C ASN A 58 2.50 8.99 -3.63
N ALA A 59 1.40 9.73 -3.73
CA ALA A 59 0.09 9.32 -3.23
C ALA A 59 -0.53 8.19 -4.08
N ARG A 60 -0.32 8.21 -5.39
CA ARG A 60 -0.90 7.20 -6.30
C ARG A 60 -0.59 5.75 -5.90
N PRO A 61 0.66 5.34 -5.66
CA PRO A 61 0.94 3.99 -5.18
C PRO A 61 0.27 3.70 -3.83
N ALA A 62 0.20 4.69 -2.91
CA ALA A 62 -0.47 4.52 -1.64
C ALA A 62 -1.92 4.11 -1.81
N VAL A 63 -2.67 4.85 -2.62
CA VAL A 63 -4.10 4.60 -2.89
C VAL A 63 -4.30 3.29 -3.65
N VAL A 64 -3.53 3.04 -4.71
CA VAL A 64 -3.68 1.82 -5.54
C VAL A 64 -3.43 0.56 -4.71
N PHE A 65 -2.39 0.55 -3.88
CA PHE A 65 -2.08 -0.62 -3.05
C PHE A 65 -2.97 -0.73 -1.80
N ASP A 66 -3.58 0.37 -1.32
CA ASP A 66 -4.63 0.28 -0.31
C ASP A 66 -5.88 -0.41 -0.86
N VAL A 67 -6.30 -0.09 -2.09
CA VAL A 67 -7.40 -0.80 -2.77
C VAL A 67 -7.10 -2.29 -2.89
N LEU A 68 -5.88 -2.65 -3.32
CA LEU A 68 -5.48 -4.06 -3.40
C LEU A 68 -5.48 -4.72 -2.01
N ALA A 69 -4.94 -4.05 -0.99
CA ALA A 69 -4.93 -4.58 0.38
C ALA A 69 -6.35 -4.82 0.92
N ARG A 70 -7.30 -3.91 0.66
CA ARG A 70 -8.71 -4.07 1.03
C ARG A 70 -9.34 -5.26 0.32
N LEU A 71 -9.07 -5.43 -0.99
CA LEU A 71 -9.54 -6.59 -1.75
C LEU A 71 -8.97 -7.89 -1.19
N LEU A 72 -7.68 -7.94 -0.90
CA LEU A 72 -7.05 -9.12 -0.30
C LEU A 72 -7.62 -9.43 1.08
N ARG A 73 -7.93 -8.42 1.93
CA ARG A 73 -8.61 -8.62 3.22
C ARG A 73 -10.02 -9.19 3.06
N TYR A 74 -10.68 -8.92 1.95
CA TYR A 74 -11.98 -9.51 1.62
C TYR A 74 -11.85 -10.98 1.19
N LEU A 75 -10.80 -11.32 0.44
CA LEU A 75 -10.61 -12.63 -0.18
C LEU A 75 -9.92 -13.64 0.74
N TYR A 76 -9.10 -13.19 1.70
CA TYR A 76 -8.22 -14.03 2.52
C TYR A 76 -8.41 -13.76 4.02
N PRO A 77 -8.20 -14.77 4.88
CA PRO A 77 -8.42 -14.65 6.33
C PRO A 77 -7.54 -13.60 7.01
N LYS A 78 -6.27 -13.50 6.58
CA LYS A 78 -5.29 -12.59 7.17
C LYS A 78 -4.38 -11.97 6.12
N ILE A 79 -4.22 -10.64 6.20
CA ILE A 79 -3.29 -9.89 5.36
C ILE A 79 -2.29 -9.15 6.25
N ILE A 80 -1.03 -9.30 5.93
CA ILE A 80 0.05 -8.47 6.48
C ILE A 80 0.53 -7.55 5.35
N TYR A 81 0.28 -6.25 5.52
CA TYR A 81 0.71 -5.24 4.57
C TYR A 81 1.83 -4.41 5.19
N ALA A 82 3.00 -4.42 4.58
CA ALA A 82 4.16 -3.63 4.97
C ALA A 82 4.53 -2.66 3.85
N ARG A 83 4.94 -1.46 4.25
CA ARG A 83 5.42 -0.41 3.36
C ARG A 83 6.59 0.31 4.03
N ASN A 84 7.71 0.46 3.32
CA ASN A 84 8.84 1.22 3.85
C ASN A 84 8.66 2.72 3.66
N ILE A 85 9.46 3.48 4.38
CA ILE A 85 9.77 4.88 4.11
C ILE A 85 11.28 4.95 3.94
N THR A 86 11.75 5.52 2.83
CA THR A 86 13.19 5.71 2.59
C THR A 86 13.61 7.05 3.18
N ASP A 87 14.39 7.00 4.21
CA ASP A 87 14.86 8.14 5.00
C ASP A 87 16.37 8.43 4.81
N VAL A 88 17.05 7.65 3.99
CA VAL A 88 18.44 7.85 3.56
C VAL A 88 18.49 7.72 2.04
N ASP A 89 18.80 8.81 1.34
CA ASP A 89 18.82 8.88 -0.14
C ASP A 89 19.61 10.13 -0.57
N ASP A 90 20.19 10.10 -1.77
CA ASP A 90 20.98 11.24 -2.29
C ASP A 90 20.18 12.55 -2.33
N LYS A 91 18.86 12.49 -2.59
CA LYS A 91 17.99 13.67 -2.60
C LYS A 91 17.82 14.25 -1.20
N ILE A 92 17.79 13.42 -0.16
CA ILE A 92 17.73 13.88 1.23
C ILE A 92 19.06 14.51 1.62
N ASN A 93 20.18 13.86 1.24
CA ASN A 93 21.52 14.37 1.49
C ASN A 93 21.73 15.75 0.83
N ALA A 94 21.38 15.89 -0.44
CA ALA A 94 21.48 17.16 -1.17
C ALA A 94 20.66 18.26 -0.46
N ARG A 95 19.40 17.97 -0.09
CA ARG A 95 18.54 18.93 0.57
C ARG A 95 19.04 19.33 1.99
N ALA A 96 19.59 18.39 2.74
CA ALA A 96 20.19 18.65 4.04
C ALA A 96 21.43 19.56 3.91
N THR A 97 22.28 19.30 2.91
CA THR A 97 23.42 20.12 2.57
C THR A 97 23.01 21.55 2.19
N ASP A 98 22.02 21.70 1.30
CA ASP A 98 21.51 23.01 0.86
C ASP A 98 20.91 23.80 2.02
N ALA A 99 20.26 23.12 2.97
CA ALA A 99 19.64 23.73 4.14
C ALA A 99 20.64 23.94 5.30
N GLY A 100 21.85 23.39 5.24
CA GLY A 100 22.84 23.47 6.31
C GLY A 100 22.42 22.74 7.58
N VAL A 101 21.65 21.65 7.47
CA VAL A 101 21.14 20.86 8.61
C VAL A 101 21.53 19.39 8.48
N ASP A 102 21.36 18.64 9.57
CA ASP A 102 21.55 17.19 9.55
C ASP A 102 20.45 16.49 8.72
N ILE A 103 20.80 15.38 8.07
CA ILE A 103 19.90 14.56 7.25
C ILE A 103 18.65 14.12 8.03
N SER A 104 18.80 13.82 9.32
CA SER A 104 17.69 13.40 10.19
C SER A 104 16.62 14.49 10.33
N VAL A 105 17.02 15.76 10.32
CA VAL A 105 16.07 16.89 10.40
C VAL A 105 15.15 16.91 9.19
N ILE A 106 15.71 16.69 7.99
CA ILE A 106 14.94 16.65 6.76
C ILE A 106 14.04 15.40 6.73
N SER A 107 14.59 14.24 7.03
CA SER A 107 13.85 12.98 6.93
C SER A 107 12.70 12.91 7.95
N GLU A 108 12.91 13.31 9.20
CA GLU A 108 11.87 13.31 10.23
C GLU A 108 10.77 14.34 9.92
N LEU A 109 11.12 15.53 9.44
CA LEU A 109 10.14 16.55 9.04
C LEU A 109 9.19 16.03 7.96
N PHE A 110 9.74 15.49 6.87
CA PHE A 110 8.92 15.03 5.76
C PHE A 110 8.29 13.66 5.99
N LYS A 111 8.83 12.84 6.86
CA LYS A 111 8.18 11.62 7.36
C LYS A 111 6.91 11.95 8.14
N ALA A 112 6.99 12.90 9.07
CA ALA A 112 5.83 13.37 9.83
C ALA A 112 4.75 13.95 8.89
N LYS A 113 5.15 14.81 7.95
CA LYS A 113 4.24 15.38 6.95
C LYS A 113 3.58 14.31 6.06
N TYR A 114 4.35 13.32 5.62
CA TYR A 114 3.82 12.21 4.83
C TYR A 114 2.78 11.41 5.63
N HIS A 115 3.01 11.14 6.92
CA HIS A 115 2.03 10.46 7.76
C HIS A 115 0.75 11.30 7.93
N GLU A 116 0.88 12.61 8.15
CA GLU A 116 -0.25 13.52 8.21
C GLU A 116 -1.08 13.44 6.92
N ASP A 117 -0.43 13.61 5.76
CA ASP A 117 -1.09 13.61 4.44
C ASP A 117 -1.76 12.26 4.09
N MET A 118 -1.25 11.12 4.63
CA MET A 118 -1.78 9.77 4.35
C MET A 118 -2.75 9.25 5.42
N SER A 119 -3.03 10.01 6.46
CA SER A 119 -3.92 9.61 7.56
C SER A 119 -5.41 9.90 7.32
N VAL A 120 -5.75 10.47 6.17
CA VAL A 120 -7.11 10.93 5.81
C VAL A 120 -7.96 9.78 5.26
#